data_c6bec262848a93a83c709c3836858f27
#
_entry.id   c6bec262848a93a83c709c3836858f27
#
_cell.length_a   1.000
_cell.length_b   1.000
_cell.length_c   1.000
_cell.angle_alpha   90.00
_cell.angle_beta   90.00
_cell.angle_gamma   90.00
#
_symmetry.space_group_name_H-M   'P 1'
#
loop_
_entity.id
_entity.type
_entity.pdbx_description
1 polymer ?
#
loop_
_entity_poly.entity_id
_entity_poly.type
_entity_poly.pdbx_seq_one_letter_code
_entity_poly.pdbx_strand_id
1 'polypeptide(L)'
;MTRFIVLISLSQDNASVGKTVLANLAQKVDNTCRPQWVDSKGVGIMVSTTLTARAVWAAALDGLANPQRETLRDMLVLEIGQQSLAWPESKAGAWLNSHRI
;
A
#
# COMPACT_ATOMS: atom_id res chain seq x y z
N MET A 1 9.73 -13.00 -5.29
CA MET A 1 8.94 -12.21 -4.32
C MET A 1 7.55 -11.95 -4.85
N THR A 2 6.60 -11.83 -3.98
CA THR A 2 5.22 -11.53 -4.35
C THR A 2 5.01 -10.02 -4.38
N ARG A 3 4.26 -9.54 -5.37
CA ARG A 3 3.88 -8.13 -5.48
C ARG A 3 2.47 -7.96 -4.96
N PHE A 4 2.28 -6.95 -4.12
CA PHE A 4 0.96 -6.60 -3.59
C PHE A 4 0.67 -5.13 -3.83
N ILE A 5 -0.62 -4.79 -3.88
CA ILE A 5 -1.07 -3.41 -3.73
C ILE A 5 -1.88 -3.29 -2.44
N VAL A 6 -1.55 -2.28 -1.64
CA VAL A 6 -2.27 -1.95 -0.41
C VAL A 6 -3.15 -0.76 -0.73
N LEU A 7 -4.46 -0.95 -0.58
CA LEU A 7 -5.47 0.06 -0.86
C LEU A 7 -6.22 0.38 0.43
N ILE A 8 -6.27 1.64 0.81
CA ILE A 8 -7.03 2.10 1.96
C ILE A 8 -7.89 3.29 1.55
N SER A 9 -9.15 3.26 1.97
CA SER A 9 -10.11 4.33 1.76
C SER A 9 -10.58 4.84 3.12
N LEU A 10 -10.64 6.15 3.31
CA LEU A 10 -11.03 6.77 4.57
C LEU A 10 -12.43 7.35 4.48
N SER A 11 -13.18 7.29 5.59
CA SER A 11 -14.54 7.85 5.70
C SER A 11 -14.53 9.36 5.89
N GLN A 12 -13.41 9.90 6.34
CA GLN A 12 -13.21 11.35 6.51
C GLN A 12 -11.74 11.67 6.30
N ASP A 13 -11.45 12.91 5.99
CA ASP A 13 -10.09 13.35 5.68
C ASP A 13 -9.17 13.16 6.88
N ASN A 14 -8.06 12.44 6.67
CA ASN A 14 -7.04 12.24 7.69
C ASN A 14 -5.69 11.89 7.04
N ALA A 15 -4.88 12.92 6.79
CA ALA A 15 -3.59 12.73 6.13
C ALA A 15 -2.59 11.92 6.98
N SER A 16 -2.75 11.88 8.31
CA SER A 16 -1.83 11.16 9.19
C SER A 16 -1.87 9.66 8.98
N VAL A 17 -3.01 9.10 8.60
CA VAL A 17 -3.14 7.66 8.32
C VAL A 17 -2.24 7.26 7.16
N GLY A 18 -2.31 7.97 6.05
CA GLY A 18 -1.49 7.66 4.88
C GLY A 18 0.00 7.74 5.17
N LYS A 19 0.42 8.76 5.91
CA LYS A 19 1.84 8.93 6.29
C LYS A 19 2.33 7.77 7.15
N THR A 20 1.53 7.34 8.12
CA THR A 20 1.89 6.23 9.01
C THR A 20 1.96 4.93 8.22
N VAL A 21 0.97 4.66 7.36
CA VAL A 21 0.94 3.43 6.55
C VAL A 21 2.15 3.38 5.61
N LEU A 22 2.45 4.47 4.93
CA LEU A 22 3.60 4.52 4.03
C LEU A 22 4.91 4.25 4.79
N ALA A 23 5.10 4.89 5.95
CA ALA A 23 6.28 4.66 6.77
C ALA A 23 6.38 3.20 7.23
N ASN A 24 5.27 2.61 7.66
CA ASN A 24 5.22 1.21 8.06
C ASN A 24 5.64 0.27 6.93
N LEU A 25 5.08 0.47 5.75
CA LEU A 25 5.39 -0.38 4.59
C LEU A 25 6.85 -0.24 4.18
N ALA A 26 7.38 0.98 4.17
CA ALA A 26 8.78 1.22 3.82
C ALA A 26 9.74 0.59 4.81
N GLN A 27 9.41 0.59 6.10
CA GLN A 27 10.29 0.08 7.15
C GLN A 27 10.18 -1.41 7.38
N LYS A 28 8.96 -1.98 7.24
CA LYS A 28 8.67 -3.35 7.69
C LYS A 28 8.43 -4.33 6.57
N VAL A 29 8.14 -3.86 5.37
CA VAL A 29 7.74 -4.72 4.26
C VAL A 29 8.70 -4.59 3.07
N ASP A 30 8.86 -3.38 2.55
CA ASP A 30 9.63 -3.15 1.33
C ASP A 30 10.13 -1.70 1.30
N ASN A 31 11.43 -1.51 1.48
CA ASN A 31 12.02 -0.17 1.46
C ASN A 31 12.01 0.48 0.06
N THR A 32 11.63 -0.29 -0.97
CA THR A 32 11.47 0.21 -2.34
C THR A 32 10.00 0.33 -2.73
N CYS A 33 9.08 0.32 -1.75
CA CYS A 33 7.64 0.40 -2.02
C CYS A 33 7.32 1.65 -2.84
N ARG A 34 6.27 1.54 -3.65
CA ARG A 34 5.89 2.62 -4.58
C ARG A 34 4.51 3.15 -4.24
N PRO A 35 4.41 4.35 -3.65
CA PRO A 35 3.12 4.98 -3.47
C PRO A 35 2.58 5.47 -4.83
N GLN A 36 1.35 5.08 -5.17
CA GLN A 36 0.60 5.62 -6.30
C GLN A 36 -0.12 6.89 -5.90
N TRP A 37 -0.71 6.87 -4.72
CA TRP A 37 -1.23 8.06 -4.07
C TRP A 37 -1.19 7.87 -2.56
N VAL A 38 -0.95 8.96 -1.86
CA VAL A 38 -1.02 9.06 -0.40
C VAL A 38 -1.59 10.44 -0.10
N ASP A 39 -2.84 10.49 0.31
CA ASP A 39 -3.50 11.76 0.59
C ASP A 39 -4.45 11.63 1.79
N SER A 40 -5.24 12.67 2.04
CA SER A 40 -6.15 12.70 3.19
C SER A 40 -7.32 11.73 3.06
N LYS A 41 -7.55 11.15 1.88
CA LYS A 41 -8.67 10.26 1.61
C LYS A 41 -8.29 8.79 1.56
N GLY A 42 -7.00 8.50 1.53
CA GLY A 42 -6.53 7.13 1.51
C GLY A 42 -5.18 6.95 0.86
N VAL A 43 -4.86 5.69 0.55
CA VAL A 43 -3.59 5.33 -0.05
C VAL A 43 -3.75 4.22 -1.08
N GLY A 44 -2.83 4.19 -2.04
CA GLY A 44 -2.58 3.04 -2.89
C GLY A 44 -1.08 2.88 -3.02
N ILE A 45 -0.52 1.82 -2.44
CA ILE A 45 0.93 1.62 -2.35
C ILE A 45 1.27 0.21 -2.81
N MET A 46 2.22 0.11 -3.74
CA MET A 46 2.72 -1.18 -4.22
C MET A 46 3.95 -1.60 -3.44
N VAL A 47 4.00 -2.88 -3.08
CA VAL A 47 5.11 -3.49 -2.36
C VAL A 47 5.51 -4.81 -3.01
N SER A 48 6.79 -5.19 -2.87
CA SER A 48 7.33 -6.48 -3.29
C SER A 48 8.01 -7.11 -2.08
N THR A 49 7.58 -8.31 -1.70
CA THR A 49 8.01 -8.90 -0.43
C THR A 49 7.84 -10.42 -0.43
N THR A 50 8.51 -11.09 0.49
CA THR A 50 8.29 -12.52 0.76
C THR A 50 7.19 -12.75 1.80
N LEU A 51 6.65 -11.69 2.39
CA LEU A 51 5.59 -11.78 3.40
C LEU A 51 4.26 -12.19 2.76
N THR A 52 3.37 -12.74 3.58
CA THR A 52 2.00 -13.02 3.17
C THR A 52 1.16 -11.73 3.14
N ALA A 53 0.02 -11.78 2.46
CA ALA A 53 -0.93 -10.66 2.47
C ALA A 53 -1.34 -10.28 3.90
N ARG A 54 -1.56 -11.28 4.76
CA ARG A 54 -1.90 -11.05 6.18
C ARG A 54 -0.80 -10.29 6.91
N ALA A 55 0.45 -10.65 6.69
CA ALA A 55 1.59 -9.98 7.33
C ALA A 55 1.75 -8.55 6.81
N VAL A 56 1.53 -8.32 5.52
CA VAL A 56 1.53 -6.97 4.93
C VAL A 56 0.42 -6.12 5.56
N TRP A 57 -0.78 -6.68 5.70
CA TRP A 57 -1.91 -6.02 6.35
C TRP A 57 -1.57 -5.58 7.77
N ALA A 58 -1.03 -6.51 8.58
CA ALA A 58 -0.68 -6.21 9.97
C ALA A 58 0.40 -5.13 10.05
N ALA A 59 1.41 -5.21 9.20
CA ALA A 59 2.49 -4.21 9.17
C ALA A 59 1.96 -2.83 8.80
N ALA A 60 1.06 -2.74 7.81
CA ALA A 60 0.50 -1.47 7.36
C ALA A 60 -0.25 -0.73 8.47
N LEU A 61 -0.94 -1.46 9.33
CA LEU A 61 -1.77 -0.89 10.40
C LEU A 61 -1.05 -0.70 11.72
N ASP A 62 0.20 -1.12 11.82
CA ASP A 62 0.95 -1.06 13.06
C ASP A 62 1.07 0.37 13.57
N GLY A 63 0.82 0.55 14.87
CA GLY A 63 0.95 1.86 15.52
C GLY A 63 -0.16 2.85 15.23
N LEU A 64 -1.19 2.50 14.46
CA LEU A 64 -2.34 3.37 14.27
C LEU A 64 -3.16 3.43 15.56
N ALA A 65 -3.38 4.64 16.08
CA ALA A 65 -4.22 4.87 17.24
C ALA A 65 -5.71 4.66 16.90
N ASN A 66 -6.55 4.44 17.90
CA ASN A 66 -7.97 4.22 17.68
C ASN A 66 -8.65 5.33 16.88
N PRO A 67 -8.39 6.62 17.13
CA PRO A 67 -9.00 7.67 16.30
C PRO A 67 -8.65 7.57 14.82
N GLN A 68 -7.43 7.12 14.50
CA GLN A 68 -7.02 6.90 13.10
C GLN A 68 -7.72 5.69 12.52
N ARG A 69 -7.81 4.58 13.26
CA ARG A 69 -8.48 3.35 12.82
C ARG A 69 -9.97 3.56 12.56
N GLU A 70 -10.60 4.43 13.32
CA GLU A 70 -12.03 4.75 13.15
C GLU A 70 -12.32 5.48 11.84
N THR A 71 -11.31 6.07 11.19
CA THR A 71 -11.49 6.71 9.89
C THR A 71 -11.37 5.71 8.73
N LEU A 72 -10.92 4.49 8.97
CA LEU A 72 -10.81 3.48 7.93
C LEU A 72 -12.20 3.03 7.47
N ARG A 73 -12.50 3.25 6.19
CA ARG A 73 -13.75 2.80 5.57
C ARG A 73 -13.57 1.45 4.90
N ASP A 74 -12.43 1.26 4.24
CA ASP A 74 -12.14 0.03 3.50
C ASP A 74 -10.63 -0.15 3.40
N MET A 75 -10.18 -1.40 3.37
CA MET A 75 -8.79 -1.76 3.17
C MET A 75 -8.69 -3.08 2.41
N LEU A 76 -7.83 -3.10 1.40
CA LEU A 76 -7.55 -4.30 0.61
C LEU A 76 -6.03 -4.47 0.48
N VAL A 77 -5.58 -5.71 0.61
CA VAL A 77 -4.22 -6.11 0.23
C VAL A 77 -4.36 -7.17 -0.83
N LEU A 78 -4.02 -6.82 -2.07
CA LEU A 78 -4.25 -7.68 -3.23
C LEU A 78 -2.92 -8.05 -3.88
N GLU A 79 -2.77 -9.32 -4.22
CA GLU A 79 -1.63 -9.79 -4.99
C GLU A 79 -1.73 -9.28 -6.43
N ILE A 80 -0.61 -8.77 -6.95
CA ILE A 80 -0.51 -8.35 -8.35
C ILE A 80 0.16 -9.48 -9.10
N GLY A 81 -0.61 -10.13 -9.98
CA GLY A 81 -0.10 -11.21 -10.83
C GLY A 81 0.71 -10.67 -12.01
N GLN A 82 1.11 -11.58 -12.90
CA GLN A 82 1.87 -11.22 -14.10
C GLN A 82 1.01 -10.49 -15.13
N GLN A 83 -0.29 -10.75 -15.15
CA GLN A 83 -1.21 -10.08 -16.05
C GLN A 83 -1.69 -8.79 -15.40
N SER A 84 -0.96 -7.72 -15.65
CA SER A 84 -1.30 -6.41 -15.14
C SER A 84 -1.07 -5.36 -16.21
N LEU A 85 -1.93 -4.36 -16.24
CA LEU A 85 -1.81 -3.22 -17.15
C LEU A 85 -1.77 -1.95 -16.33
N ALA A 86 -0.97 -0.99 -16.80
CA ALA A 86 -0.91 0.34 -16.25
C ALA A 86 -1.03 1.35 -17.38
N TRP A 87 -1.54 2.52 -17.05
CA TRP A 87 -1.55 3.63 -18.00
C TRP A 87 -0.13 3.90 -18.50
N PRO A 88 0.09 4.18 -19.82
CA PRO A 88 1.45 4.26 -20.39
C PRO A 88 2.40 5.21 -19.67
N GLU A 89 1.87 6.28 -19.10
CA GLU A 89 2.68 7.27 -18.37
C GLU A 89 2.71 7.03 -16.86
N SER A 90 2.14 5.92 -16.41
CA SER A 90 2.06 5.60 -14.99
C SER A 90 3.41 5.16 -14.45
N LYS A 91 3.77 5.70 -13.29
CA LYS A 91 4.93 5.24 -12.54
C LYS A 91 4.76 3.81 -12.06
N ALA A 92 3.52 3.35 -11.91
CA ALA A 92 3.21 1.97 -11.57
C ALA A 92 3.72 1.00 -12.63
N GLY A 93 3.60 1.35 -13.91
CA GLY A 93 4.09 0.51 -15.00
C GLY A 93 5.58 0.26 -14.90
N ALA A 94 6.37 1.30 -14.64
CA ALA A 94 7.81 1.16 -14.46
C ALA A 94 8.16 0.30 -13.26
N TRP A 95 7.46 0.49 -12.13
CA TRP A 95 7.67 -0.32 -10.93
C TRP A 95 7.33 -1.79 -11.19
N LEU A 96 6.20 -2.07 -11.83
CA LEU A 96 5.80 -3.43 -12.16
C LEU A 96 6.81 -4.13 -13.07
N ASN A 97 7.38 -3.42 -14.04
CA ASN A 97 8.40 -3.97 -14.92
C ASN A 97 9.71 -4.29 -14.18
N SER A 98 10.11 -3.47 -13.22
CA SER A 98 11.33 -3.68 -12.46
C SER A 98 11.18 -4.71 -11.34
N HIS A 99 9.94 -5.07 -10.96
CA HIS A 99 9.64 -6.02 -9.89
C HIS A 99 8.90 -7.24 -10.43
N ARG A 100 9.39 -7.83 -11.50
CA ARG A 100 8.76 -9.02 -12.09
C ARG A 100 8.86 -10.22 -11.16
N ILE A 101 7.84 -11.04 -11.22
CA ILE A 101 7.76 -12.30 -10.46
C ILE A 101 8.64 -13.36 -11.13
#